data_fb05ea7bc4f1c512586b8f20d2b95639
#
_entry.id   fb05ea7bc4f1c512586b8f20d2b95639
#
_cell.length_a   1.000
_cell.length_b   1.000
_cell.length_c   1.000
_cell.angle_alpha   90.00
_cell.angle_beta   90.00
_cell.angle_gamma   90.00
#
_symmetry.space_group_name_H-M   'P 1'
#
loop_
_entity.id
_entity.type
_entity.pdbx_description
1 polymer ?
#
loop_
_entity_poly.entity_id
_entity_poly.type
_entity_poly.pdbx_seq_one_letter_code
_entity_poly.pdbx_strand_id
1 'polypeptide(L)'
;AAAGGGLIYYKQATSGDKTDIYAELYANGVALGASLSDYMLLGERDYNLGSGYSTKAGAGIIYNRRLAFLLNMENYHIFTWKGYDPEIDWSQADPGTLNIQGDAGNARLTIFSMKLAYLLMDKWNITLTNRYFSRRTNYRYYPRVDYSTYDLMLGLGIRI
;
A
#
# COMPACT_ATOMS: atom_id res chain seq x y z
N ALA A 1 3.13 -8.25 -8.15
CA ALA A 1 2.20 -8.12 -9.26
C ALA A 1 0.77 -8.02 -8.75
N ALA A 2 -0.10 -7.30 -9.46
CA ALA A 2 -1.52 -7.20 -9.19
C ALA A 2 -2.28 -7.21 -10.51
N ALA A 3 -3.44 -7.89 -10.54
CA ALA A 3 -4.37 -7.89 -11.67
C ALA A 3 -5.80 -7.90 -11.16
N GLY A 4 -6.66 -7.09 -11.76
CA GLY A 4 -8.05 -7.00 -11.36
C GLY A 4 -8.81 -5.94 -12.14
N GLY A 5 -9.91 -5.47 -11.58
CA GLY A 5 -10.77 -4.48 -12.21
C GLY A 5 -11.53 -3.65 -11.19
N GLY A 6 -12.16 -2.60 -11.66
CA GLY A 6 -12.91 -1.70 -10.80
C GLY A 6 -13.89 -0.83 -11.55
N LEU A 7 -14.58 -0.01 -10.79
CA LEU A 7 -15.55 0.97 -11.26
C LEU A 7 -15.09 2.37 -10.85
N ILE A 8 -15.22 3.30 -11.76
CA ILE A 8 -14.97 4.72 -11.50
C ILE A 8 -16.27 5.47 -11.82
N TYR A 9 -16.68 6.31 -10.88
CA TYR A 9 -17.76 7.26 -11.08
C TYR A 9 -17.17 8.67 -11.05
N TYR A 10 -17.49 9.45 -12.06
CA TYR A 10 -17.11 10.86 -12.12
C TYR A 10 -18.29 11.70 -12.58
N LYS A 11 -18.66 12.67 -11.79
CA LYS A 11 -19.68 13.67 -12.13
C LYS A 11 -19.01 15.03 -12.20
N GLN A 12 -18.93 15.58 -13.40
CA GLN A 12 -18.45 16.93 -13.62
C GLN A 12 -19.50 17.98 -13.25
N ALA A 13 -19.07 19.07 -12.67
CA ALA A 13 -19.89 20.24 -12.40
C ALA A 13 -20.52 20.78 -13.70
N THR A 14 -21.82 21.02 -13.69
CA THR A 14 -22.55 21.66 -14.78
C THR A 14 -22.59 23.18 -14.61
N SER A 15 -23.09 23.91 -15.61
CA SER A 15 -23.21 25.36 -15.53
C SER A 15 -24.01 25.81 -14.31
N GLY A 16 -23.36 26.51 -13.39
CA GLY A 16 -23.92 26.92 -12.08
C GLY A 16 -23.49 26.07 -10.88
N ASP A 17 -23.02 24.84 -11.10
CA ASP A 17 -22.44 24.00 -10.05
C ASP A 17 -20.89 24.15 -10.06
N LYS A 18 -20.29 24.18 -8.88
CA LYS A 18 -18.83 24.35 -8.73
C LYS A 18 -18.13 23.10 -8.21
N THR A 19 -18.84 22.00 -8.08
CA THR A 19 -18.36 20.80 -7.40
C THR A 19 -18.35 19.59 -8.31
N ASP A 20 -17.17 19.09 -8.64
CA ASP A 20 -16.99 17.79 -9.25
C ASP A 20 -16.96 16.71 -8.17
N ILE A 21 -17.55 15.56 -8.47
CA ILE A 21 -17.58 14.41 -7.56
C ILE A 21 -16.86 13.24 -8.23
N TYR A 22 -16.04 12.56 -7.44
CA TYR A 22 -15.30 11.38 -7.84
C TYR A 22 -15.50 10.25 -6.85
N ALA A 23 -15.66 9.03 -7.36
CA ALA A 23 -15.64 7.82 -6.55
C ALA A 23 -15.00 6.68 -7.34
N GLU A 24 -14.30 5.78 -6.64
CA GLU A 24 -13.70 4.60 -7.24
C GLU A 24 -13.83 3.38 -6.34
N LEU A 25 -13.91 2.20 -6.96
CA LEU A 25 -13.90 0.92 -6.29
C LEU A 25 -13.15 -0.09 -7.14
N TYR A 26 -12.14 -0.74 -6.58
CA TYR A 26 -11.34 -1.76 -7.24
C TYR A 26 -11.23 -3.02 -6.40
N ALA A 27 -11.11 -4.15 -7.09
CA ALA A 27 -10.73 -5.42 -6.51
C ALA A 27 -9.66 -6.08 -7.39
N ASN A 28 -8.57 -6.51 -6.77
CA ASN A 28 -7.43 -7.10 -7.48
C ASN A 28 -6.96 -8.36 -6.77
N GLY A 29 -6.58 -9.37 -7.55
CA GLY A 29 -5.68 -10.41 -7.08
C GLY A 29 -4.27 -9.85 -6.96
N VAL A 30 -3.54 -10.18 -5.91
CA VAL A 30 -2.18 -9.71 -5.68
C VAL A 30 -1.22 -10.87 -5.42
N ALA A 31 -0.01 -10.75 -5.96
CA ALA A 31 1.10 -11.61 -5.63
C ALA A 31 2.28 -10.73 -5.20
N LEU A 32 2.78 -10.98 -4.00
CA LEU A 32 3.89 -10.23 -3.41
C LEU A 32 5.16 -11.05 -3.52
N GLY A 33 6.22 -10.42 -3.99
CA GLY A 33 7.57 -10.96 -4.01
C GLY A 33 8.55 -9.90 -3.54
N ALA A 34 9.68 -10.35 -3.05
CA ALA A 34 10.82 -9.50 -2.76
C ALA A 34 12.08 -10.13 -3.30
N SER A 35 12.96 -9.33 -3.88
CA SER A 35 14.33 -9.72 -4.21
C SER A 35 15.25 -9.08 -3.18
N LEU A 36 16.06 -9.91 -2.53
CA LEU A 36 17.04 -9.46 -1.55
C LEU A 36 18.43 -9.82 -2.06
N SER A 37 19.28 -8.82 -2.24
CA SER A 37 20.70 -9.05 -2.44
C SER A 37 21.37 -9.23 -1.09
N ASP A 38 21.92 -10.39 -0.86
CA ASP A 38 22.64 -10.70 0.36
C ASP A 38 24.15 -10.53 0.15
N TYR A 39 24.70 -9.48 0.74
CA TYR A 39 26.14 -9.19 0.66
C TYR A 39 27.02 -10.25 1.35
N MET A 40 26.49 -11.00 2.30
CA MET A 40 27.25 -12.04 2.99
C MET A 40 27.25 -13.37 2.26
N LEU A 41 26.24 -13.66 1.46
CA LEU A 41 26.06 -14.94 0.79
C LEU A 41 26.28 -14.89 -0.74
N LEU A 42 26.74 -13.80 -1.28
CA LEU A 42 27.11 -13.62 -2.70
C LEU A 42 25.99 -14.04 -3.68
N GLY A 43 24.74 -13.70 -3.41
CA GLY A 43 23.64 -14.07 -4.30
C GLY A 43 22.41 -13.17 -4.20
N GLU A 44 21.66 -13.10 -5.29
CA GLU A 44 20.29 -12.60 -5.28
C GLU A 44 19.35 -13.76 -4.99
N ARG A 45 18.42 -13.55 -4.08
CA ARG A 45 17.36 -14.50 -3.79
C ARG A 45 16.00 -13.87 -3.96
N ASP A 46 15.16 -14.52 -4.75
CA ASP A 46 13.77 -14.14 -4.92
C ASP A 46 12.90 -14.85 -3.89
N TYR A 47 12.12 -14.06 -3.17
CA TYR A 47 11.16 -14.55 -2.17
C TYR A 47 9.75 -14.34 -2.64
N ASN A 48 8.95 -15.40 -2.61
CA ASN A 48 7.50 -15.28 -2.73
C ASN A 48 6.91 -15.02 -1.34
N LEU A 49 6.53 -13.77 -1.07
CA LEU A 49 5.96 -13.36 0.21
C LEU A 49 4.49 -13.73 0.37
N GLY A 50 3.83 -14.18 -0.68
CA GLY A 50 2.47 -14.65 -0.63
C GLY A 50 1.57 -14.10 -1.71
N SER A 51 0.35 -14.63 -1.75
CA SER A 51 -0.71 -14.20 -2.66
C SER A 51 -1.99 -13.90 -1.88
N GLY A 52 -2.86 -13.12 -2.48
CA GLY A 52 -4.10 -12.71 -1.85
C GLY A 52 -4.93 -11.84 -2.75
N TYR A 53 -5.73 -10.99 -2.16
CA TYR A 53 -6.49 -9.97 -2.87
C TYR A 53 -6.33 -8.59 -2.21
N SER A 54 -6.60 -7.56 -2.98
CA SER A 54 -6.75 -6.20 -2.48
C SER A 54 -8.06 -5.60 -2.91
N THR A 55 -8.57 -4.70 -2.08
CA THR A 55 -9.69 -3.84 -2.41
C THR A 55 -9.28 -2.40 -2.19
N LYS A 56 -9.72 -1.53 -3.08
CA LYS A 56 -9.51 -0.08 -2.96
C LYS A 56 -10.86 0.60 -3.13
N ALA A 57 -11.17 1.51 -2.22
CA ALA A 57 -12.29 2.42 -2.32
C ALA A 57 -11.79 3.85 -2.16
N GLY A 58 -12.25 4.74 -3.01
CA GLY A 58 -11.89 6.15 -2.96
C GLY A 58 -13.09 7.03 -3.26
N ALA A 59 -13.11 8.21 -2.64
CA ALA A 59 -14.08 9.23 -2.93
C ALA A 59 -13.45 10.61 -2.78
N GLY A 60 -13.97 11.59 -3.52
CA GLY A 60 -13.46 12.93 -3.42
C GLY A 60 -14.38 13.96 -4.04
N ILE A 61 -14.09 15.18 -3.69
CA ILE A 61 -14.74 16.37 -4.24
C ILE A 61 -13.66 17.34 -4.73
N ILE A 62 -13.95 17.99 -5.84
CA ILE A 62 -13.12 19.08 -6.37
C ILE A 62 -14.02 20.31 -6.46
N TYR A 63 -13.72 21.30 -5.65
CA TYR A 63 -14.50 22.52 -5.59
C TYR A 63 -13.82 23.64 -6.40
N ASN A 64 -14.60 24.26 -7.26
CA ASN A 64 -14.19 25.39 -8.11
C ASN A 64 -12.88 25.15 -8.88
N ARG A 65 -12.59 23.86 -9.22
CA ARG A 65 -11.34 23.42 -9.88
C ARG A 65 -10.04 23.81 -9.16
N ARG A 66 -10.12 24.25 -7.90
CA ARG A 66 -8.98 24.74 -7.11
C ARG A 66 -8.74 23.95 -5.84
N LEU A 67 -9.80 23.53 -5.18
CA LEU A 67 -9.69 22.80 -3.92
C LEU A 67 -10.14 21.36 -4.14
N ALA A 68 -9.29 20.41 -3.87
CA ALA A 68 -9.61 19.00 -3.94
C ALA A 68 -9.47 18.35 -2.56
N PHE A 69 -10.46 17.56 -2.17
CA PHE A 69 -10.43 16.72 -1.00
C PHE A 69 -10.68 15.29 -1.44
N LEU A 70 -9.74 14.39 -1.15
CA LEU A 70 -9.75 12.99 -1.56
C LEU A 70 -9.57 12.09 -0.34
N LEU A 71 -10.39 11.06 -0.26
CA LEU A 71 -10.28 9.98 0.71
C LEU A 71 -10.06 8.68 -0.02
N ASN A 72 -9.11 7.87 0.44
CA ASN A 72 -8.85 6.54 -0.11
C ASN A 72 -8.64 5.55 1.03
N MET A 73 -9.15 4.35 0.83
CA MET A 73 -8.94 3.20 1.69
C MET A 73 -8.53 2.01 0.85
N GLU A 74 -7.40 1.42 1.17
CA GLU A 74 -6.89 0.21 0.54
C GLU A 74 -6.75 -0.88 1.58
N ASN A 75 -7.26 -2.07 1.27
CA ASN A 75 -7.10 -3.24 2.11
C ASN A 75 -6.45 -4.34 1.29
N TYR A 76 -5.45 -4.98 1.88
CA TYR A 76 -4.79 -6.17 1.33
C TYR A 76 -5.01 -7.32 2.28
N HIS A 77 -5.41 -8.46 1.74
CA HIS A 77 -5.52 -9.71 2.48
C HIS A 77 -4.62 -10.73 1.81
N ILE A 78 -3.54 -11.08 2.48
CA ILE A 78 -2.54 -12.03 2.00
C ILE A 78 -2.78 -13.34 2.74
N PHE A 79 -3.09 -14.41 1.99
CA PHE A 79 -3.47 -15.71 2.56
C PHE A 79 -2.26 -16.51 3.06
N THR A 80 -1.14 -16.37 2.34
CA THR A 80 0.08 -17.11 2.63
C THR A 80 1.22 -16.12 2.78
N TRP A 81 1.27 -15.45 3.95
CA TRP A 81 2.39 -14.58 4.26
C TRP A 81 3.54 -15.44 4.75
N LYS A 82 4.64 -15.45 4.01
CA LYS A 82 5.89 -16.02 4.46
C LYS A 82 6.70 -14.91 5.11
N GLY A 83 6.73 -14.87 6.43
CA GLY A 83 7.62 -13.98 7.16
C GLY A 83 9.08 -14.31 6.87
N TYR A 84 9.93 -13.31 6.92
CA TYR A 84 11.36 -13.51 6.93
C TYR A 84 11.75 -13.94 8.35
N ASP A 85 12.03 -15.21 8.55
CA ASP A 85 12.63 -15.72 9.78
C ASP A 85 13.90 -16.50 9.39
N PRO A 86 15.07 -15.90 9.55
CA PRO A 86 16.33 -16.58 9.31
C PRO A 86 16.57 -17.55 10.47
N GLU A 87 16.01 -18.74 10.40
CA GLU A 87 16.42 -19.82 11.26
C GLU A 87 17.81 -20.28 10.80
N ILE A 88 18.83 -19.80 11.51
CA ILE A 88 20.20 -20.24 11.28
C ILE A 88 20.34 -21.61 11.91
N ASP A 89 20.35 -22.65 11.09
CA ASP A 89 20.68 -24.00 11.54
C ASP A 89 22.20 -24.10 11.77
N TRP A 90 22.61 -23.79 12.98
CA TRP A 90 24.00 -23.90 13.41
C TRP A 90 24.53 -25.34 13.48
N SER A 91 23.67 -26.34 13.32
CA SER A 91 24.07 -27.78 13.34
C SER A 91 24.66 -28.21 12.00
N GLN A 92 24.41 -27.49 10.94
CA GLN A 92 25.00 -27.72 9.63
C GLN A 92 26.27 -26.88 9.50
N ALA A 93 27.40 -27.51 9.38
CA ALA A 93 28.72 -26.87 9.31
C ALA A 93 28.94 -25.97 8.07
N ASP A 94 27.92 -25.78 7.24
CA ASP A 94 27.93 -24.91 6.08
C ASP A 94 27.15 -23.63 6.37
N PRO A 95 27.82 -22.52 6.66
CA PRO A 95 27.15 -21.23 6.90
C PRO A 95 26.39 -20.67 5.67
N GLY A 96 26.48 -21.35 4.53
CA GLY A 96 25.77 -20.98 3.30
C GLY A 96 24.33 -21.46 3.21
N THR A 97 23.88 -22.39 4.06
CA THR A 97 22.50 -22.85 4.08
C THR A 97 21.68 -22.12 5.15
N LEU A 98 21.42 -20.86 4.93
CA LEU A 98 20.33 -20.15 5.59
C LEU A 98 19.01 -20.79 5.13
N ASN A 99 18.47 -21.69 5.95
CA ASN A 99 17.14 -22.23 5.71
C ASN A 99 16.11 -21.18 6.17
N ILE A 100 15.72 -20.31 5.26
CA ILE A 100 14.66 -19.34 5.50
C ILE A 100 13.33 -20.10 5.45
N GLN A 101 13.00 -20.78 6.52
CA GLN A 101 11.65 -21.30 6.73
C GLN A 101 10.80 -20.17 7.28
N GLY A 102 10.22 -19.41 6.38
CA GLY A 102 9.21 -18.47 6.78
C GLY A 102 7.99 -19.19 7.35
N ASP A 103 7.59 -18.88 8.56
CA ASP A 103 6.35 -19.36 9.14
C ASP A 103 5.18 -18.88 8.27
N ALA A 104 4.41 -19.81 7.73
CA ALA A 104 3.27 -19.48 6.88
C ALA A 104 2.15 -18.92 7.75
N GLY A 105 1.81 -17.68 7.50
CA GLY A 105 0.75 -16.97 8.19
C GLY A 105 -0.18 -16.26 7.20
N ASN A 106 -1.03 -15.42 7.72
CA ASN A 106 -1.79 -14.47 6.92
C ASN A 106 -1.52 -13.05 7.38
N ALA A 107 -1.60 -12.11 6.44
CA ALA A 107 -1.43 -10.71 6.74
C ALA A 107 -2.60 -9.89 6.21
N ARG A 108 -2.99 -8.90 6.98
CA ARG A 108 -3.91 -7.84 6.57
C ARG A 108 -3.17 -6.51 6.62
N LEU A 109 -3.25 -5.77 5.53
CA LEU A 109 -2.74 -4.42 5.45
C LEU A 109 -3.91 -3.49 5.16
N THR A 110 -4.03 -2.43 5.91
CA THR A 110 -5.01 -1.37 5.68
C THR A 110 -4.26 -0.06 5.53
N ILE A 111 -4.51 0.64 4.45
CA ILE A 111 -3.97 1.97 4.19
C ILE A 111 -5.17 2.90 4.06
N PHE A 112 -5.24 3.87 4.92
CA PHE A 112 -6.19 4.95 4.81
C PHE A 112 -5.43 6.24 4.48
N SER A 113 -5.88 6.97 3.47
CA SER A 113 -5.27 8.23 3.10
C SER A 113 -6.30 9.33 2.87
N MET A 114 -5.97 10.51 3.34
CA MET A 114 -6.71 11.74 3.13
C MET A 114 -5.77 12.75 2.48
N LYS A 115 -6.21 13.33 1.38
CA LYS A 115 -5.44 14.34 0.66
C LYS A 115 -6.27 15.60 0.48
N LEU A 116 -5.72 16.71 0.91
CA LEU A 116 -6.20 18.05 0.61
C LEU A 116 -5.24 18.68 -0.38
N ALA A 117 -5.74 19.19 -1.50
CA ALA A 117 -4.92 19.86 -2.51
C ALA A 117 -5.55 21.21 -2.85
N TYR A 118 -4.71 22.23 -2.94
CA TYR A 118 -5.14 23.58 -3.31
C TYR A 118 -4.27 24.15 -4.43
N LEU A 119 -4.91 24.59 -5.50
CA LEU A 119 -4.27 25.23 -6.65
C LEU A 119 -4.24 26.76 -6.44
N LEU A 120 -3.05 27.28 -6.16
CA LEU A 120 -2.80 28.70 -5.97
C LEU A 120 -2.34 29.33 -7.28
N MET A 121 -2.97 30.44 -7.69
CA MET A 121 -2.60 31.23 -8.87
C MET A 121 -2.47 30.41 -10.18
N ASP A 122 -3.26 29.34 -10.32
CA ASP A 122 -3.27 28.41 -11.47
C ASP A 122 -1.93 27.73 -11.82
N LYS A 123 -0.89 27.95 -11.03
CA LYS A 123 0.46 27.42 -11.24
C LYS A 123 0.98 26.58 -10.07
N TRP A 124 0.67 26.96 -8.85
CA TRP A 124 1.21 26.31 -7.67
C TRP A 124 0.19 25.35 -7.07
N ASN A 125 0.60 24.14 -6.81
CA ASN A 125 -0.23 23.16 -6.14
C ASN A 125 0.36 22.86 -4.75
N ILE A 126 -0.42 23.14 -3.73
CA ILE A 126 -0.08 22.83 -2.33
C ILE A 126 -0.90 21.62 -1.95
N THR A 127 -0.25 20.56 -1.44
CA THR A 127 -0.91 19.33 -1.02
C THR A 127 -0.57 19.00 0.42
N LEU A 128 -1.59 18.64 1.19
CA LEU A 128 -1.45 18.06 2.50
C LEU A 128 -1.99 16.64 2.41
N THR A 129 -1.14 15.65 2.65
CA THR A 129 -1.52 14.24 2.64
C THR A 129 -1.30 13.67 4.02
N ASN A 130 -2.34 13.05 4.52
CA ASN A 130 -2.34 12.29 5.75
C ASN A 130 -2.54 10.82 5.39
N ARG A 131 -1.69 9.94 5.89
CA ARG A 131 -1.78 8.51 5.63
C ARG A 131 -1.59 7.72 6.90
N TYR A 132 -2.54 6.83 7.15
CA TYR A 132 -2.46 5.82 8.18
C TYR A 132 -2.23 4.46 7.53
N PHE A 133 -1.25 3.74 8.02
CA PHE A 133 -0.91 2.39 7.60
C PHE A 133 -1.03 1.46 8.80
N SER A 134 -1.71 0.34 8.63
CA SER A 134 -1.80 -0.70 9.65
C SER A 134 -1.55 -2.06 9.02
N ARG A 135 -0.66 -2.83 9.62
CA ARG A 135 -0.41 -4.22 9.25
C ARG A 135 -0.66 -5.10 10.45
N ARG A 136 -1.43 -6.14 10.23
CA ARG A 136 -1.67 -7.23 11.17
C ARG A 136 -1.19 -8.53 10.54
N THR A 137 -0.25 -9.19 11.17
CA THR A 137 0.30 -10.46 10.70
C THR A 137 0.06 -11.53 11.74
N ASN A 138 -0.61 -12.61 11.35
CA ASN A 138 -0.80 -13.79 12.19
C ASN A 138 0.15 -14.88 11.66
N TYR A 139 1.01 -15.36 12.51
CA TYR A 139 1.90 -16.48 12.27
C TYR A 139 1.32 -17.77 12.85
N ARG A 140 1.74 -18.90 12.31
CA ARG A 140 1.28 -20.22 12.77
C ARG A 140 1.88 -20.57 14.13
N TYR A 141 3.15 -20.25 14.34
CA TYR A 141 3.92 -20.66 15.51
C TYR A 141 4.38 -19.49 16.39
N TYR A 142 4.23 -18.26 15.92
CA TYR A 142 4.66 -17.06 16.64
C TYR A 142 3.48 -16.17 17.04
N PRO A 143 3.67 -15.31 18.04
CA PRO A 143 2.66 -14.33 18.41
C PRO A 143 2.29 -13.43 17.22
N ARG A 144 1.03 -13.02 17.22
CA ARG A 144 0.55 -12.02 16.25
C ARG A 144 1.37 -10.73 16.35
N VAL A 145 1.75 -10.20 15.21
CA VAL A 145 2.45 -8.91 15.11
C VAL A 145 1.52 -7.88 14.52
N ASP A 146 1.26 -6.82 15.29
CA ASP A 146 0.51 -5.64 14.87
C ASP A 146 1.50 -4.47 14.72
N TYR A 147 1.45 -3.81 13.57
CA TYR A 147 2.27 -2.64 13.29
C TYR A 147 1.39 -1.54 12.70
N SER A 148 1.55 -0.32 13.18
CA SER A 148 0.87 0.83 12.60
C SER A 148 1.81 2.03 12.53
N THR A 149 1.63 2.84 11.50
CA THR A 149 2.36 4.10 11.33
C THR A 149 1.43 5.17 10.78
N TYR A 150 1.83 6.38 10.98
CA TYR A 150 1.08 7.55 10.61
C TYR A 150 2.01 8.56 9.94
N ASP A 151 1.70 8.94 8.71
CA ASP A 151 2.50 9.86 7.92
C ASP A 151 1.70 11.14 7.64
N LEU A 152 2.35 12.28 7.84
CA LEU A 152 1.86 13.58 7.41
C LEU A 152 2.85 14.19 6.42
N MET A 153 2.41 14.45 5.21
CA MET A 153 3.27 14.96 4.14
C MET A 153 2.72 16.28 3.61
N LEU A 154 3.59 17.27 3.54
CA LEU A 154 3.34 18.52 2.84
C LEU A 154 4.06 18.50 1.50
N GLY A 155 3.33 18.74 0.41
CA GLY A 155 3.89 18.79 -0.93
C GLY A 155 3.66 20.14 -1.58
N LEU A 156 4.66 20.61 -2.35
CA LEU A 156 4.58 21.77 -3.20
C LEU A 156 4.89 21.35 -4.64
N GLY A 157 4.02 21.67 -5.57
CA GLY A 157 4.20 21.38 -6.99
C GLY A 157 4.02 22.61 -7.85
N ILE A 158 4.66 22.62 -9.01
CA ILE A 158 4.49 23.66 -10.02
C ILE A 158 3.90 23.00 -11.26
N ARG A 159 2.85 23.60 -11.82
CA ARG A 159 2.31 23.23 -13.11
C ARG A 159 3.06 24.03 -14.17
N ILE A 160 3.76 23.34 -15.03
CA ILE A 160 4.49 23.86 -16.19
C ILE A 160 3.54 23.93 -17.37
#